data_5b3530dfec2b702307488dafd69bfa7b
#
_entry.id   5b3530dfec2b702307488dafd69bfa7b
#
_cell.length_a   1.000
_cell.length_b   1.000
_cell.length_c   1.000
_cell.angle_alpha   90.00
_cell.angle_beta   90.00
_cell.angle_gamma   90.00
#
_symmetry.space_group_name_H-M   'P 1'
#
loop_
_entity.id
_entity.type
_entity.pdbx_description
1 polymer ?
#
loop_
_entity_poly.entity_id
_entity_poly.type
_entity_poly.pdbx_seq_one_letter_code
_entity_poly.pdbx_strand_id
1 'polypeptide(L)'
;MKDIVVYIHGKKGSAAEAAHYRRLFADSDVLGFDYEARTPWEAKEEFVRHFEPILKGRTSVTIVANSIGAFFAMHALQGMEIKKAYFISPIVNMQILIEKVMSQARVSEDELRDMGELDTGSGEKLSWKYLCYAREHPICWTAPTHILYGEKDDLASFETICEFANQIKATLTVMKNGEHRFHTFFR
;
A
#
# COMPACT_ATOMS: atom_id res chain seq x y z
N MET A 1 8.91 6.51 -26.48
CA MET A 1 9.41 6.53 -25.09
C MET A 1 9.00 5.22 -24.46
N LYS A 2 9.84 4.62 -23.62
CA LYS A 2 9.47 3.41 -22.88
C LYS A 2 8.47 3.77 -21.78
N ASP A 3 7.53 2.86 -21.53
CA ASP A 3 6.66 2.93 -20.36
C ASP A 3 7.49 2.84 -19.07
N ILE A 4 7.05 3.48 -18.01
CA ILE A 4 7.69 3.39 -16.70
C ILE A 4 6.87 2.51 -15.77
N VAL A 5 7.55 1.65 -15.03
CA VAL A 5 7.01 0.91 -13.90
C VAL A 5 7.70 1.41 -12.63
N VAL A 6 6.92 1.91 -11.68
CA VAL A 6 7.46 2.34 -10.38
C VAL A 6 7.07 1.30 -9.33
N TYR A 7 8.08 0.72 -8.69
CA TYR A 7 7.90 -0.17 -7.55
C TYR A 7 7.92 0.62 -6.24
N ILE A 8 6.92 0.38 -5.40
CA ILE A 8 6.72 1.01 -4.09
C ILE A 8 6.73 -0.10 -3.03
N HIS A 9 7.75 -0.10 -2.19
CA HIS A 9 7.96 -1.14 -1.19
C HIS A 9 6.94 -1.11 -0.04
N GLY A 10 6.81 -2.23 0.67
CA GLY A 10 6.09 -2.31 1.94
C GLY A 10 6.95 -1.90 3.14
N LYS A 11 6.42 -2.05 4.35
CA LYS A 11 7.15 -1.80 5.59
C LYS A 11 8.42 -2.65 5.67
N LYS A 12 9.57 -2.03 5.94
CA LYS A 12 10.91 -2.65 5.97
C LYS A 12 11.43 -3.16 4.61
N GLY A 13 10.75 -2.83 3.51
CA GLY A 13 11.26 -3.06 2.15
C GLY A 13 12.18 -1.94 1.68
N SER A 14 12.59 -1.99 0.42
CA SER A 14 13.40 -0.96 -0.22
C SER A 14 13.17 -0.90 -1.74
N ALA A 15 13.59 0.20 -2.37
CA ALA A 15 13.57 0.37 -3.82
C ALA A 15 14.34 -0.72 -4.56
N ALA A 16 15.32 -1.36 -3.94
CA ALA A 16 16.13 -2.43 -4.55
C ALA A 16 15.28 -3.65 -4.97
N GLU A 17 14.14 -3.88 -4.30
CA GLU A 17 13.20 -4.97 -4.64
C GLU A 17 12.59 -4.80 -6.04
N ALA A 18 12.64 -3.60 -6.64
CA ALA A 18 12.24 -3.36 -8.02
C ALA A 18 12.95 -4.29 -9.03
N ALA A 19 14.16 -4.76 -8.69
CA ALA A 19 14.92 -5.68 -9.52
C ALA A 19 14.17 -6.99 -9.82
N HIS A 20 13.30 -7.45 -8.91
CA HIS A 20 12.51 -8.67 -9.07
C HIS A 20 11.49 -8.55 -10.22
N TYR A 21 11.05 -7.34 -10.50
CA TYR A 21 10.00 -7.07 -11.50
C TYR A 21 10.55 -6.80 -12.90
N ARG A 22 11.85 -6.55 -13.07
CA ARG A 22 12.46 -6.21 -14.37
C ARG A 22 12.18 -7.25 -15.46
N ARG A 23 12.16 -8.53 -15.10
CA ARG A 23 11.86 -9.60 -16.08
C ARG A 23 10.41 -9.63 -16.51
N LEU A 24 9.49 -9.18 -15.65
CA LEU A 24 8.05 -9.14 -15.93
C LEU A 24 7.67 -7.93 -16.80
N PHE A 25 8.52 -6.89 -16.82
CA PHE A 25 8.31 -5.65 -17.54
C PHE A 25 9.50 -5.34 -18.45
N ALA A 26 9.90 -6.32 -19.29
CA ALA A 26 11.12 -6.24 -20.09
C ALA A 26 11.18 -5.03 -21.06
N ASP A 27 10.00 -4.56 -21.52
CA ASP A 27 9.86 -3.42 -22.44
C ASP A 27 9.69 -2.07 -21.72
N SER A 28 9.78 -2.06 -20.39
CA SER A 28 9.58 -0.87 -19.54
C SER A 28 10.84 -0.54 -18.74
N ASP A 29 10.96 0.72 -18.35
CA ASP A 29 11.95 1.14 -17.36
C ASP A 29 11.39 0.89 -15.96
N VAL A 30 11.96 -0.07 -15.21
CA VAL A 30 11.52 -0.42 -13.85
C VAL A 30 12.37 0.31 -12.82
N LEU A 31 11.73 1.23 -12.09
CA LEU A 31 12.32 2.07 -11.05
C LEU A 31 11.80 1.66 -9.68
N GLY A 32 12.66 1.65 -8.68
CA GLY A 32 12.24 1.55 -7.29
C GLY A 32 12.11 2.94 -6.69
N PHE A 33 11.14 3.12 -5.81
CA PHE A 33 10.94 4.33 -5.04
C PHE A 33 11.12 4.04 -3.55
N ASP A 34 12.20 4.58 -2.98
CA ASP A 34 12.39 4.64 -1.53
C ASP A 34 11.67 5.86 -0.97
N TYR A 35 10.85 5.63 0.03
CA TYR A 35 10.12 6.68 0.74
C TYR A 35 10.31 6.51 2.24
N GLU A 36 10.27 7.61 2.98
CA GLU A 36 10.43 7.66 4.43
C GLU A 36 9.10 7.87 5.17
N ALA A 37 8.04 8.21 4.44
CA ALA A 37 6.71 8.49 4.97
C ALA A 37 6.18 7.33 5.84
N ARG A 38 5.64 7.67 6.99
CA ARG A 38 5.02 6.76 7.95
C ARG A 38 3.52 6.96 8.08
N THR A 39 3.04 8.07 7.53
CA THR A 39 1.64 8.49 7.58
C THR A 39 1.16 8.87 6.18
N PRO A 40 -0.17 8.81 5.91
CA PRO A 40 -0.69 9.16 4.59
C PRO A 40 -0.50 10.63 4.22
N TRP A 41 -0.45 11.56 5.19
CA TRP A 41 -0.18 12.97 4.90
C TRP A 41 1.30 13.22 4.54
N GLU A 42 2.25 12.54 5.18
CA GLU A 42 3.67 12.55 4.76
C GLU A 42 3.84 11.92 3.39
N ALA A 43 3.19 10.76 3.16
CA ALA A 43 3.23 10.08 1.88
C ALA A 43 2.68 10.96 0.75
N LYS A 44 1.63 11.73 1.00
CA LYS A 44 1.06 12.63 0.00
C LYS A 44 2.09 13.64 -0.51
N GLU A 45 2.86 14.25 0.37
CA GLU A 45 3.89 15.22 -0.02
C GLU A 45 5.05 14.55 -0.76
N GLU A 46 5.53 13.43 -0.24
CA GLU A 46 6.71 12.72 -0.75
C GLU A 46 6.43 12.06 -2.11
N PHE A 47 5.30 11.36 -2.23
CA PHE A 47 4.90 10.68 -3.46
C PHE A 47 4.57 11.68 -4.58
N VAL A 48 3.83 12.75 -4.29
CA VAL A 48 3.54 13.78 -5.28
C VAL A 48 4.83 14.38 -5.84
N ARG A 49 5.77 14.73 -4.98
CA ARG A 49 7.09 15.27 -5.38
C ARG A 49 7.85 14.29 -6.28
N HIS A 50 7.78 13.00 -6.00
CA HIS A 50 8.45 11.96 -6.79
C HIS A 50 7.76 11.68 -8.13
N PHE A 51 6.43 11.57 -8.12
CA PHE A 51 5.66 11.14 -9.29
C PHE A 51 5.36 12.27 -10.30
N GLU A 52 5.19 13.51 -9.85
CA GLU A 52 4.91 14.63 -10.76
C GLU A 52 5.93 14.78 -11.90
N PRO A 53 7.25 14.75 -11.68
CA PRO A 53 8.24 14.85 -12.76
C PRO A 53 8.15 13.67 -13.73
N ILE A 54 7.88 12.47 -13.20
CA ILE A 54 7.75 11.25 -14.01
C ILE A 54 6.54 11.37 -14.94
N LEU A 55 5.39 11.77 -14.39
CA LEU A 55 4.15 11.90 -15.15
C LEU A 55 4.20 13.03 -16.20
N LYS A 56 4.82 14.18 -15.87
CA LYS A 56 4.97 15.29 -16.81
C LYS A 56 5.80 14.96 -18.06
N GLY A 57 6.69 13.99 -17.98
CA GLY A 57 7.59 13.62 -19.09
C GLY A 57 7.22 12.33 -19.84
N ARG A 58 6.12 11.64 -19.45
CA ARG A 58 5.84 10.28 -19.90
C ARG A 58 4.40 10.08 -20.35
N THR A 59 4.22 9.14 -21.26
CA THR A 59 2.90 8.76 -21.78
C THR A 59 2.15 7.78 -20.87
N SER A 60 2.86 7.01 -20.03
CA SER A 60 2.20 6.06 -19.13
C SER A 60 3.07 5.65 -17.95
N VAL A 61 2.46 5.56 -16.79
CA VAL A 61 3.08 5.05 -15.56
C VAL A 61 2.27 3.87 -15.03
N THR A 62 2.96 2.77 -14.80
CA THR A 62 2.41 1.59 -14.10
C THR A 62 3.01 1.53 -12.69
N ILE A 63 2.21 1.19 -11.70
CA ILE A 63 2.64 1.04 -10.31
C ILE A 63 2.65 -0.45 -9.94
N VAL A 64 3.70 -0.90 -9.27
CA VAL A 64 3.72 -2.14 -8.50
C VAL A 64 3.93 -1.76 -7.04
N ALA A 65 2.98 -2.03 -6.17
CA ALA A 65 3.09 -1.62 -4.78
C ALA A 65 2.75 -2.76 -3.82
N ASN A 66 3.50 -2.83 -2.72
CA ASN A 66 3.40 -3.88 -1.74
C ASN A 66 2.84 -3.34 -0.40
N SER A 67 1.87 -4.05 0.18
CA SER A 67 1.39 -3.82 1.55
C SER A 67 1.00 -2.36 1.82
N ILE A 68 1.62 -1.71 2.82
CA ILE A 68 1.42 -0.30 3.19
C ILE A 68 1.81 0.66 2.05
N GLY A 69 2.76 0.29 1.20
CA GLY A 69 3.12 1.08 0.02
C GLY A 69 1.96 1.24 -0.95
N ALA A 70 1.12 0.21 -1.10
CA ALA A 70 -0.11 0.31 -1.90
C ALA A 70 -1.12 1.28 -1.26
N PHE A 71 -1.28 1.25 0.08
CA PHE A 71 -2.13 2.20 0.80
C PHE A 71 -1.69 3.63 0.58
N PHE A 72 -0.40 3.91 0.73
CA PHE A 72 0.14 5.25 0.51
C PHE A 72 0.01 5.69 -0.94
N ALA A 73 0.27 4.79 -1.90
CA ALA A 73 0.08 5.09 -3.32
C ALA A 73 -1.36 5.49 -3.64
N MET A 74 -2.34 4.74 -3.14
CA MET A 74 -3.76 5.02 -3.38
C MET A 74 -4.22 6.36 -2.80
N HIS A 75 -3.69 6.75 -1.63
CA HIS A 75 -4.00 8.05 -1.04
C HIS A 75 -3.24 9.22 -1.70
N ALA A 76 -1.95 9.04 -1.96
CA ALA A 76 -1.10 10.11 -2.43
C ALA A 76 -1.28 10.43 -3.91
N LEU A 77 -1.54 9.40 -4.73
CA LEU A 77 -1.61 9.52 -6.20
C LEU A 77 -3.06 9.57 -6.71
N GLN A 78 -4.01 9.76 -5.81
CA GLN A 78 -5.42 9.95 -6.17
C GLN A 78 -5.58 11.10 -7.17
N GLY A 79 -6.28 10.84 -8.29
CA GLY A 79 -6.49 11.82 -9.35
C GLY A 79 -5.31 11.99 -10.31
N MET A 80 -4.18 11.31 -10.10
CA MET A 80 -3.09 11.26 -11.06
C MET A 80 -3.35 10.21 -12.15
N GLU A 81 -2.82 10.46 -13.35
CA GLU A 81 -3.02 9.57 -14.50
C GLU A 81 -2.10 8.35 -14.41
N ILE A 82 -2.59 7.29 -13.74
CA ILE A 82 -1.92 6.00 -13.62
C ILE A 82 -2.52 5.03 -14.63
N LYS A 83 -1.69 4.48 -15.52
CA LYS A 83 -2.10 3.53 -16.55
C LYS A 83 -2.64 2.23 -15.95
N LYS A 84 -1.93 1.70 -14.95
CA LYS A 84 -2.26 0.44 -14.28
C LYS A 84 -1.57 0.31 -12.94
N ALA A 85 -2.21 -0.38 -12.01
CA ALA A 85 -1.61 -0.74 -10.73
C ALA A 85 -1.63 -2.26 -10.52
N TYR A 86 -0.55 -2.79 -9.92
CA TYR A 86 -0.43 -4.14 -9.40
C TYR A 86 -0.16 -4.04 -7.91
N PHE A 87 -1.13 -4.43 -7.11
CA PHE A 87 -1.01 -4.40 -5.65
C PHE A 87 -0.79 -5.80 -5.10
N ILE A 88 0.21 -5.96 -4.25
CA ILE A 88 0.60 -7.23 -3.66
C ILE A 88 0.29 -7.17 -2.17
N SER A 89 -0.63 -7.99 -1.68
CA SER A 89 -1.16 -7.98 -0.31
C SER A 89 -1.39 -6.55 0.21
N PRO A 90 -2.17 -5.72 -0.49
CA PRO A 90 -2.32 -4.30 -0.13
C PRO A 90 -3.03 -4.13 1.20
N ILE A 91 -2.63 -3.12 1.96
CA ILE A 91 -3.48 -2.60 3.03
C ILE A 91 -4.54 -1.70 2.38
N VAL A 92 -5.80 -2.11 2.46
CA VAL A 92 -6.93 -1.41 1.83
C VAL A 92 -7.89 -0.79 2.84
N ASN A 93 -7.73 -1.11 4.11
CA ASN A 93 -8.49 -0.52 5.21
C ASN A 93 -7.58 -0.32 6.42
N MET A 94 -7.06 0.89 6.57
CA MET A 94 -6.14 1.24 7.66
C MET A 94 -6.86 1.32 9.00
N GLN A 95 -8.13 1.70 9.03
CA GLN A 95 -8.92 1.71 10.26
C GLN A 95 -8.97 0.31 10.88
N ILE A 96 -9.36 -0.71 10.09
CA ILE A 96 -9.42 -2.11 10.56
C ILE A 96 -8.04 -2.57 11.05
N LEU A 97 -6.97 -2.20 10.35
CA LEU A 97 -5.61 -2.58 10.76
C LEU A 97 -5.22 -1.94 12.09
N ILE A 98 -5.50 -0.65 12.28
CA ILE A 98 -5.24 0.06 13.55
C ILE A 98 -6.06 -0.55 14.68
N GLU A 99 -7.36 -0.78 14.48
CA GLU A 99 -8.27 -1.38 15.49
C GLU A 99 -7.82 -2.80 15.88
N LYS A 100 -7.31 -3.57 14.91
CA LYS A 100 -6.69 -4.88 15.18
C LYS A 100 -5.46 -4.77 16.08
N VAL A 101 -4.56 -3.82 15.80
CA VAL A 101 -3.37 -3.57 16.63
C VAL A 101 -3.78 -3.10 18.03
N MET A 102 -4.77 -2.21 18.15
CA MET A 102 -5.34 -1.78 19.44
C MET A 102 -5.86 -2.97 20.24
N SER A 103 -6.64 -3.84 19.62
CA SER A 103 -7.18 -5.05 20.27
C SER A 103 -6.05 -5.97 20.77
N GLN A 104 -5.02 -6.20 19.96
CA GLN A 104 -3.86 -7.03 20.33
C GLN A 104 -3.07 -6.42 21.49
N ALA A 105 -2.93 -5.10 21.51
CA ALA A 105 -2.25 -4.35 22.57
C ALA A 105 -3.14 -4.11 23.81
N ARG A 106 -4.43 -4.46 23.75
CA ARG A 106 -5.45 -4.19 24.77
C ARG A 106 -5.59 -2.69 25.07
N VAL A 107 -5.50 -1.86 24.03
CA VAL A 107 -5.66 -0.41 24.12
C VAL A 107 -7.08 -0.06 23.68
N SER A 108 -7.83 0.64 24.53
CA SER A 108 -9.15 1.16 24.19
C SER A 108 -9.06 2.43 23.33
N GLU A 109 -10.15 2.78 22.66
CA GLU A 109 -10.22 4.00 21.86
C GLU A 109 -10.10 5.27 22.73
N ASP A 110 -10.69 5.24 23.93
CA ASP A 110 -10.60 6.35 24.87
C ASP A 110 -9.15 6.56 25.35
N GLU A 111 -8.45 5.48 25.69
CA GLU A 111 -7.02 5.56 26.05
C GLU A 111 -6.16 6.12 24.90
N LEU A 112 -6.37 5.64 23.67
CA LEU A 112 -5.62 6.15 22.54
C LEU A 112 -5.93 7.63 22.25
N ARG A 113 -7.18 8.04 22.41
CA ARG A 113 -7.59 9.44 22.27
C ARG A 113 -6.94 10.34 23.31
N ASP A 114 -6.94 9.91 24.57
CA ASP A 114 -6.43 10.71 25.69
C ASP A 114 -4.89 10.82 25.63
N MET A 115 -4.21 9.78 25.18
CA MET A 115 -2.74 9.77 25.04
C MET A 115 -2.25 10.36 23.72
N GLY A 116 -3.10 10.39 22.68
CA GLY A 116 -2.73 10.84 21.33
C GLY A 116 -1.88 9.83 20.56
N GLU A 117 -0.79 9.36 21.15
CA GLU A 117 0.10 8.33 20.61
C GLU A 117 0.52 7.35 21.69
N LEU A 118 0.71 6.07 21.31
CA LEU A 118 1.05 4.99 22.21
C LEU A 118 1.92 3.93 21.53
N ASP A 119 3.03 3.55 22.15
CA ASP A 119 3.86 2.43 21.72
C ASP A 119 3.28 1.11 22.27
N THR A 120 3.07 0.14 21.39
CA THR A 120 2.42 -1.13 21.75
C THR A 120 3.36 -2.15 22.40
N GLY A 121 4.65 -1.85 22.53
CA GLY A 121 5.66 -2.82 22.98
C GLY A 121 6.05 -3.87 21.93
N SER A 122 5.27 -4.03 20.85
CA SER A 122 5.57 -4.90 19.71
C SER A 122 6.32 -4.18 18.59
N GLY A 123 6.67 -2.91 18.79
CA GLY A 123 7.32 -2.05 17.78
C GLY A 123 6.35 -1.37 16.83
N GLU A 124 5.04 -1.49 17.07
CA GLU A 124 4.01 -0.71 16.39
C GLU A 124 3.65 0.51 17.24
N LYS A 125 3.48 1.66 16.59
CA LYS A 125 3.03 2.89 17.22
C LYS A 125 1.60 3.17 16.82
N LEU A 126 0.71 3.26 17.80
CA LEU A 126 -0.68 3.69 17.61
C LEU A 126 -0.74 5.22 17.64
N SER A 127 -1.58 5.81 16.80
CA SER A 127 -1.83 7.24 16.77
C SER A 127 -3.32 7.53 16.60
N TRP A 128 -3.88 8.31 17.53
CA TRP A 128 -5.26 8.79 17.45
C TRP A 128 -5.51 9.59 16.17
N LYS A 129 -4.57 10.48 15.84
CA LYS A 129 -4.64 11.26 14.59
C LYS A 129 -4.71 10.36 13.36
N TYR A 130 -3.96 9.26 13.34
CA TYR A 130 -3.97 8.34 12.19
C TYR A 130 -5.29 7.57 12.10
N LEU A 131 -5.86 7.13 13.24
CA LEU A 131 -7.16 6.47 13.28
C LEU A 131 -8.26 7.41 12.77
N CYS A 132 -8.31 8.65 13.25
CA CYS A 132 -9.26 9.66 12.77
C CYS A 132 -9.10 9.90 11.27
N TYR A 133 -7.87 10.09 10.79
CA TYR A 133 -7.60 10.27 9.38
C TYR A 133 -8.11 9.09 8.53
N ALA A 134 -7.86 7.85 8.97
CA ALA A 134 -8.29 6.66 8.25
C ALA A 134 -9.82 6.56 8.13
N ARG A 135 -10.55 7.00 9.16
CA ARG A 135 -12.02 7.06 9.18
C ARG A 135 -12.58 8.13 8.26
N GLU A 136 -11.93 9.29 8.19
CA GLU A 136 -12.40 10.46 7.45
C GLU A 136 -12.00 10.44 5.97
N HIS A 137 -10.97 9.65 5.60
CA HIS A 137 -10.41 9.63 4.26
C HIS A 137 -10.43 8.21 3.67
N PRO A 138 -11.58 7.74 3.19
CA PRO A 138 -11.66 6.45 2.50
C PRO A 138 -10.83 6.47 1.22
N ILE A 139 -10.32 5.31 0.82
CA ILE A 139 -9.58 5.19 -0.43
C ILE A 139 -10.50 5.44 -1.63
N CYS A 140 -10.14 6.41 -2.46
CA CYS A 140 -10.81 6.74 -3.72
C CYS A 140 -9.87 6.46 -4.90
N TRP A 141 -9.70 5.18 -5.24
CA TRP A 141 -8.80 4.73 -6.28
C TRP A 141 -9.56 4.34 -7.56
N THR A 142 -9.11 4.84 -8.72
CA THR A 142 -9.81 4.66 -10.00
C THR A 142 -8.96 4.04 -11.11
N ALA A 143 -7.64 3.95 -10.92
CA ALA A 143 -6.78 3.34 -11.93
C ALA A 143 -7.08 1.83 -12.09
N PRO A 144 -7.01 1.28 -13.32
CA PRO A 144 -7.15 -0.15 -13.55
C PRO A 144 -6.18 -0.95 -12.67
N THR A 145 -6.70 -1.87 -11.87
CA THR A 145 -5.90 -2.51 -10.82
C THR A 145 -6.02 -4.04 -10.87
N HIS A 146 -4.89 -4.69 -10.60
CA HIS A 146 -4.80 -6.11 -10.32
C HIS A 146 -4.25 -6.31 -8.91
N ILE A 147 -4.97 -7.06 -8.09
CA ILE A 147 -4.56 -7.39 -6.71
C ILE A 147 -4.10 -8.85 -6.67
N LEU A 148 -2.90 -9.09 -6.14
CA LEU A 148 -2.42 -10.39 -5.73
C LEU A 148 -2.55 -10.50 -4.21
N TYR A 149 -3.31 -11.48 -3.73
CA TYR A 149 -3.58 -11.70 -2.31
C TYR A 149 -3.11 -13.09 -1.88
N GLY A 150 -2.47 -13.18 -0.72
CA GLY A 150 -2.08 -14.45 -0.12
C GLY A 150 -3.22 -15.05 0.71
N GLU A 151 -3.56 -16.32 0.44
CA GLU A 151 -4.65 -17.02 1.16
C GLU A 151 -4.47 -17.02 2.69
N LYS A 152 -3.20 -16.99 3.16
CA LYS A 152 -2.83 -16.97 4.59
C LYS A 152 -2.37 -15.58 5.07
N ASP A 153 -2.82 -14.53 4.38
CA ASP A 153 -2.53 -13.16 4.82
C ASP A 153 -3.17 -12.90 6.19
N ASP A 154 -2.35 -12.51 7.15
CA ASP A 154 -2.76 -12.29 8.53
C ASP A 154 -2.99 -10.80 8.86
N LEU A 155 -2.68 -9.88 7.95
CA LEU A 155 -2.88 -8.44 8.15
C LEU A 155 -4.22 -7.94 7.59
N ALA A 156 -4.58 -8.38 6.40
CA ALA A 156 -5.86 -8.06 5.77
C ALA A 156 -6.71 -9.32 5.60
N SER A 157 -7.99 -9.29 5.96
CA SER A 157 -8.89 -10.42 5.73
C SER A 157 -9.24 -10.55 4.25
N PHE A 158 -9.50 -11.79 3.81
CA PHE A 158 -9.97 -12.05 2.46
C PHE A 158 -11.25 -11.27 2.11
N GLU A 159 -12.17 -11.18 3.07
CA GLU A 159 -13.43 -10.43 2.93
C GLU A 159 -13.15 -8.94 2.64
N THR A 160 -12.31 -8.28 3.44
CA THR A 160 -11.92 -6.88 3.24
C THR A 160 -11.28 -6.65 1.86
N ILE A 161 -10.44 -7.58 1.40
CA ILE A 161 -9.80 -7.49 0.08
C ILE A 161 -10.83 -7.69 -1.04
N CYS A 162 -11.77 -8.63 -0.90
CA CYS A 162 -12.84 -8.86 -1.89
C CYS A 162 -13.77 -7.65 -2.01
N GLU A 163 -14.19 -7.08 -0.89
CA GLU A 163 -15.04 -5.90 -0.87
C GLU A 163 -14.36 -4.73 -1.59
N PHE A 164 -13.09 -4.47 -1.25
CA PHE A 164 -12.31 -3.42 -1.90
C PHE A 164 -12.11 -3.68 -3.39
N ALA A 165 -11.74 -4.92 -3.79
CA ALA A 165 -11.55 -5.28 -5.19
C ALA A 165 -12.84 -5.06 -6.01
N ASN A 166 -14.00 -5.41 -5.45
CA ASN A 166 -15.29 -5.17 -6.06
C ASN A 166 -15.60 -3.67 -6.19
N GLN A 167 -15.33 -2.90 -5.13
CA GLN A 167 -15.55 -1.44 -5.10
C GLN A 167 -14.80 -0.73 -6.22
N ILE A 168 -13.52 -1.05 -6.42
CA ILE A 168 -12.68 -0.42 -7.45
C ILE A 168 -12.67 -1.18 -8.79
N LYS A 169 -13.45 -2.26 -8.91
CA LYS A 169 -13.50 -3.15 -10.09
C LYS A 169 -12.12 -3.74 -10.45
N ALA A 170 -11.33 -4.07 -9.44
CA ALA A 170 -10.03 -4.69 -9.62
C ALA A 170 -10.16 -6.18 -9.98
N THR A 171 -9.18 -6.69 -10.72
CA THR A 171 -8.96 -8.13 -10.84
C THR A 171 -8.28 -8.64 -9.57
N LEU A 172 -8.85 -9.66 -8.93
CA LEU A 172 -8.28 -10.30 -7.74
C LEU A 172 -7.74 -11.68 -8.09
N THR A 173 -6.48 -11.94 -7.76
CA THR A 173 -5.85 -13.26 -7.81
C THR A 173 -5.46 -13.68 -6.41
N VAL A 174 -5.91 -14.86 -6.00
CA VAL A 174 -5.57 -15.45 -4.70
C VAL A 174 -4.48 -16.49 -4.89
N MET A 175 -3.36 -16.28 -4.19
CA MET A 175 -2.27 -17.25 -4.16
C MET A 175 -2.51 -18.26 -3.04
N LYS A 176 -2.71 -19.52 -3.42
CA LYS A 176 -2.90 -20.62 -2.46
C LYS A 176 -1.67 -20.75 -1.56
N ASN A 177 -1.89 -20.85 -0.26
CA ASN A 177 -0.86 -20.87 0.78
C ASN A 177 0.08 -19.65 0.82
N GLY A 178 -0.20 -18.57 0.07
CA GLY A 178 0.56 -17.33 0.15
C GLY A 178 0.33 -16.64 1.50
N GLU A 179 1.40 -16.10 2.07
CA GLU A 179 1.38 -15.26 3.26
C GLU A 179 1.45 -13.77 2.86
N HIS A 180 1.23 -12.86 3.81
CA HIS A 180 1.30 -11.41 3.53
C HIS A 180 2.59 -10.97 2.83
N ARG A 181 3.73 -11.55 3.19
CA ARG A 181 5.05 -11.14 2.67
C ARG A 181 5.57 -11.94 1.49
N PHE A 182 4.91 -12.98 1.04
CA PHE A 182 5.35 -13.86 -0.06
C PHE A 182 6.82 -14.30 0.01
N HIS A 183 7.36 -14.52 1.21
CA HIS A 183 8.77 -14.85 1.43
C HIS A 183 9.31 -16.06 0.65
N THR A 184 8.44 -16.96 0.23
CA THR A 184 8.80 -18.22 -0.43
C THR A 184 9.03 -18.10 -1.94
N PHE A 185 8.70 -16.98 -2.57
CA PHE A 185 8.71 -16.86 -4.04
C PHE A 185 9.88 -16.04 -4.60
N PHE A 186 10.67 -15.41 -3.76
CA PHE A 186 11.81 -14.58 -4.19
C PHE A 186 13.18 -15.17 -3.74
N ARG A 187 13.22 -16.50 -3.46
CA ARG A 187 14.46 -17.23 -3.22
C ARG A 187 14.93 -17.93 -4.49
#